data_c2ebc33c62da6bcc1d9a0d2a37b645f8
#
_entry.id   c2ebc33c62da6bcc1d9a0d2a37b645f8
#
_cell.length_a   1.000
_cell.length_b   1.000
_cell.length_c   1.000
_cell.angle_alpha   90.00
_cell.angle_beta   90.00
_cell.angle_gamma   90.00
#
_symmetry.space_group_name_H-M   'P 1'
#
loop_
_entity.id
_entity.type
_entity.pdbx_description
1 polymer ?
#
loop_
_entity_poly.entity_id
_entity_poly.type
_entity_poly.pdbx_seq_one_letter_code
_entity_poly.pdbx_strand_id
1 'polypeptide(L)'
;MSSNDLERTETNLSPVQSLEGINYAKTEKPRPNERQNAANEPFCFLNVYKPKGITSFDVIYKLRKRLGIKKIGHSGTLDPLADGVMQVAIGRATRLLDYLSSDKTYHARIKFGYFSTTGDAEGEIMPANPPKFSEDDLQNALKSMIGEIEQIPPIYSAIKVGGKKLCDLARKNAKKLSPKEVFADFEISKTLENPNNSKNPEAPENPNNPENSKKPALDVEIPKRIVTIYNARIINLIKIYKTDKNSQIQEAELEISCSKGTYIRTFAEDLAKKLNTGAYLTSLTRTVAGEFKIENSIKIEDVNLSSDGILPHLALQNKTYTLNFEEYKLVLNGVSFAPSGEKPPENVPLSLIYENNLVSIGILSDNKIVCKKVFK
;
A
#
# COMPACT_ATOMS: atom_id res chain seq x y z
N MET A 1 -32.86 28.78 -3.44
CA MET A 1 -32.74 28.52 -4.88
C MET A 1 -31.30 28.12 -5.09
N SER A 2 -30.91 27.03 -5.41
CA SER A 2 -31.25 25.63 -5.57
C SER A 2 -29.97 24.85 -5.32
N SER A 3 -30.02 23.97 -4.35
CA SER A 3 -28.99 23.00 -4.00
C SER A 3 -28.89 21.95 -5.11
N ASN A 4 -27.70 21.73 -5.66
CA ASN A 4 -27.42 20.58 -6.50
C ASN A 4 -26.88 19.45 -5.62
N ASP A 5 -27.76 18.51 -5.29
CA ASP A 5 -27.43 17.22 -4.71
C ASP A 5 -26.69 16.38 -5.76
N LEU A 6 -25.42 16.13 -5.52
CA LEU A 6 -24.67 15.08 -6.18
C LEU A 6 -24.88 13.78 -5.38
N GLU A 7 -25.93 13.05 -5.72
CA GLU A 7 -26.11 11.66 -5.30
C GLU A 7 -24.93 10.82 -5.78
N ARG A 8 -24.04 10.48 -4.85
CA ARG A 8 -23.11 9.38 -5.02
C ARG A 8 -23.91 8.09 -4.89
N THR A 9 -24.17 7.42 -6.01
CA THR A 9 -24.66 6.06 -6.01
C THR A 9 -23.61 5.16 -5.33
N GLU A 10 -23.88 4.79 -4.09
CA GLU A 10 -23.16 3.70 -3.40
C GLU A 10 -23.48 2.40 -4.12
N THR A 11 -22.60 1.94 -4.97
CA THR A 11 -22.63 0.57 -5.45
C THR A 11 -22.13 -0.34 -4.34
N ASN A 12 -23.07 -0.81 -3.52
CA ASN A 12 -22.86 -1.92 -2.61
C ASN A 12 -22.55 -3.16 -3.46
N LEU A 13 -21.26 -3.54 -3.55
CA LEU A 13 -20.84 -4.83 -4.06
C LEU A 13 -21.35 -5.90 -3.09
N SER A 14 -22.55 -6.43 -3.33
CA SER A 14 -23.03 -7.61 -2.62
C SER A 14 -22.13 -8.79 -2.93
N PRO A 15 -21.80 -9.64 -1.96
CA PRO A 15 -20.87 -10.76 -2.15
C PRO A 15 -21.53 -11.99 -2.80
N VAL A 16 -22.43 -11.83 -3.76
CA VAL A 16 -23.11 -13.00 -4.34
C VAL A 16 -23.41 -12.82 -5.83
N GLN A 17 -22.41 -13.07 -6.66
CA GLN A 17 -22.63 -13.89 -7.85
C GLN A 17 -21.68 -15.07 -7.74
N SER A 18 -22.25 -16.21 -7.29
CA SER A 18 -21.57 -17.47 -7.08
C SER A 18 -20.87 -17.93 -8.35
N LEU A 19 -19.64 -18.43 -8.22
CA LEU A 19 -18.93 -19.19 -9.25
C LEU A 19 -19.59 -20.58 -9.44
N GLU A 20 -20.93 -20.67 -9.40
CA GLU A 20 -21.67 -21.91 -9.66
C GLU A 20 -21.45 -22.30 -11.12
N GLY A 21 -20.72 -23.38 -11.32
CA GLY A 21 -20.37 -23.92 -12.63
C GLY A 21 -18.89 -24.20 -12.86
N ILE A 22 -18.00 -23.71 -12.00
CA ILE A 22 -16.58 -24.07 -12.06
C ILE A 22 -16.34 -25.20 -11.06
N ASN A 23 -16.31 -26.43 -11.56
CA ASN A 23 -16.08 -27.62 -10.75
C ASN A 23 -14.60 -27.70 -10.33
N TYR A 24 -14.25 -27.17 -9.16
CA TYR A 24 -12.95 -27.38 -8.54
C TYR A 24 -12.96 -28.76 -7.86
N ALA A 25 -12.81 -29.84 -8.64
CA ALA A 25 -12.63 -31.19 -8.09
C ALA A 25 -11.42 -31.21 -7.17
N LYS A 26 -11.55 -31.88 -6.00
CA LYS A 26 -10.43 -32.19 -5.11
C LYS A 26 -9.36 -32.92 -5.93
N THR A 27 -8.30 -32.21 -6.30
CA THR A 27 -7.21 -32.78 -7.09
C THR A 27 -6.36 -33.69 -6.20
N GLU A 28 -6.28 -34.95 -6.54
CA GLU A 28 -5.21 -35.87 -6.14
C GLU A 28 -3.85 -35.23 -6.49
N LYS A 29 -2.80 -35.56 -5.73
CA LYS A 29 -1.44 -34.99 -5.93
C LYS A 29 -1.04 -35.10 -7.38
N PRO A 30 -0.75 -33.96 -8.08
CA PRO A 30 -0.44 -33.97 -9.50
C PRO A 30 0.84 -34.75 -9.78
N ARG A 31 0.83 -35.59 -10.79
CA ARG A 31 2.02 -36.28 -11.32
C ARG A 31 2.95 -35.28 -12.01
N PRO A 32 4.28 -35.47 -12.03
CA PRO A 32 5.25 -34.42 -12.43
C PRO A 32 5.22 -33.92 -13.89
N ASN A 33 4.37 -34.46 -14.77
CA ASN A 33 4.42 -34.17 -16.22
C ASN A 33 3.09 -33.77 -16.89
N GLU A 34 2.06 -33.45 -16.13
CA GLU A 34 0.86 -32.87 -16.74
C GLU A 34 1.02 -31.36 -16.87
N ARG A 35 1.19 -30.86 -18.11
CA ARG A 35 0.93 -29.48 -18.45
C ARG A 35 -0.53 -29.20 -18.07
N GLN A 36 -0.76 -28.61 -16.88
CA GLN A 36 -2.09 -28.21 -16.46
C GLN A 36 -2.68 -27.34 -17.56
N ASN A 37 -3.80 -27.79 -18.13
CA ASN A 37 -4.55 -27.03 -19.12
C ASN A 37 -4.81 -25.63 -18.59
N ALA A 38 -4.33 -24.60 -19.28
CA ALA A 38 -4.45 -23.20 -18.88
C ALA A 38 -5.92 -22.77 -18.62
N ALA A 39 -6.87 -23.51 -19.18
CA ALA A 39 -8.31 -23.33 -18.98
C ALA A 39 -8.80 -23.60 -17.55
N ASN A 40 -8.09 -24.41 -16.75
CA ASN A 40 -8.47 -24.78 -15.39
C ASN A 40 -7.69 -24.00 -14.30
N GLU A 41 -6.80 -23.09 -14.68
CA GLU A 41 -6.08 -22.25 -13.69
C GLU A 41 -7.06 -21.21 -13.10
N PRO A 42 -7.20 -21.11 -11.77
CA PRO A 42 -8.07 -20.12 -11.16
C PRO A 42 -7.77 -18.69 -11.63
N PHE A 43 -8.82 -17.89 -11.78
CA PHE A 43 -8.73 -16.53 -12.30
C PHE A 43 -9.62 -15.59 -11.50
N CYS A 44 -9.23 -15.29 -10.27
CA CYS A 44 -9.98 -14.44 -9.36
C CYS A 44 -9.06 -13.62 -8.44
N PHE A 45 -9.65 -12.66 -7.78
CA PHE A 45 -9.06 -11.97 -6.64
C PHE A 45 -9.69 -12.43 -5.34
N LEU A 46 -8.99 -12.20 -4.22
CA LEU A 46 -9.48 -12.39 -2.87
C LEU A 46 -9.23 -11.12 -2.05
N ASN A 47 -10.19 -10.78 -1.22
CA ASN A 47 -10.05 -9.77 -0.17
C ASN A 47 -9.64 -10.45 1.13
N VAL A 48 -8.35 -10.48 1.43
CA VAL A 48 -7.83 -11.26 2.57
C VAL A 48 -7.45 -10.33 3.72
N TYR A 49 -7.88 -10.67 4.94
CA TYR A 49 -7.41 -10.02 6.15
C TYR A 49 -6.03 -10.57 6.55
N LYS A 50 -5.03 -9.70 6.57
CA LYS A 50 -3.72 -10.00 7.14
C LYS A 50 -3.72 -9.67 8.64
N PRO A 51 -3.49 -10.63 9.54
CA PRO A 51 -3.33 -10.33 10.96
C PRO A 51 -1.96 -9.69 11.26
N LYS A 52 -1.84 -9.08 12.44
CA LYS A 52 -0.56 -8.57 12.98
C LYS A 52 0.44 -9.71 13.20
N GLY A 53 1.72 -9.38 13.22
CA GLY A 53 2.82 -10.30 13.58
C GLY A 53 3.31 -11.19 12.46
N ILE A 54 2.67 -11.18 11.27
CA ILE A 54 3.14 -11.93 10.09
C ILE A 54 3.40 -11.00 8.91
N THR A 55 4.28 -11.42 8.02
CA THR A 55 4.57 -10.66 6.79
C THR A 55 3.49 -10.90 5.73
N SER A 56 3.40 -9.99 4.74
CA SER A 56 2.56 -10.20 3.55
C SER A 56 2.94 -11.47 2.77
N PHE A 57 4.22 -11.86 2.81
CA PHE A 57 4.69 -13.09 2.18
C PHE A 57 4.19 -14.34 2.91
N ASP A 58 4.09 -14.31 4.24
CA ASP A 58 3.54 -15.42 5.04
C ASP A 58 2.07 -15.66 4.71
N VAL A 59 1.30 -14.59 4.46
CA VAL A 59 -0.09 -14.71 3.96
C VAL A 59 -0.12 -15.48 2.64
N ILE A 60 0.71 -15.08 1.68
CA ILE A 60 0.80 -15.77 0.37
C ILE A 60 1.24 -17.23 0.54
N TYR A 61 2.22 -17.49 1.41
CA TYR A 61 2.68 -18.85 1.69
C TYR A 61 1.57 -19.73 2.29
N LYS A 62 0.83 -19.23 3.30
CA LYS A 62 -0.30 -19.93 3.92
C LYS A 62 -1.41 -20.21 2.92
N LEU A 63 -1.77 -19.22 2.07
CA LEU A 63 -2.76 -19.40 1.00
C LEU A 63 -2.33 -20.44 -0.04
N ARG A 64 -1.06 -20.44 -0.46
CA ARG A 64 -0.53 -21.46 -1.38
C ARG A 64 -0.67 -22.87 -0.79
N LYS A 65 -0.35 -23.03 0.50
CA LYS A 65 -0.48 -24.33 1.20
C LYS A 65 -1.94 -24.75 1.33
N ARG A 66 -2.83 -23.83 1.70
CA ARG A 66 -4.25 -24.10 1.87
C ARG A 66 -4.96 -24.47 0.57
N LEU A 67 -4.72 -23.69 -0.48
CA LEU A 67 -5.42 -23.81 -1.76
C LEU A 67 -4.76 -24.80 -2.73
N GLY A 68 -3.53 -25.22 -2.48
CA GLY A 68 -2.77 -26.07 -3.42
C GLY A 68 -2.31 -25.33 -4.68
N ILE A 69 -2.38 -23.99 -4.71
CA ILE A 69 -2.10 -23.16 -5.88
C ILE A 69 -0.76 -22.46 -5.70
N LYS A 70 0.15 -22.65 -6.65
CA LYS A 70 1.50 -22.04 -6.61
C LYS A 70 1.49 -20.56 -6.98
N LYS A 71 0.67 -20.16 -7.97
CA LYS A 71 0.64 -18.81 -8.54
C LYS A 71 -0.34 -17.93 -7.77
N ILE A 72 0.15 -17.30 -6.71
CA ILE A 72 -0.57 -16.34 -5.89
C ILE A 72 0.34 -15.13 -5.66
N GLY A 73 -0.22 -13.92 -5.78
CA GLY A 73 0.46 -12.65 -5.58
C GLY A 73 -0.42 -11.62 -4.88
N HIS A 74 0.14 -10.46 -4.49
CA HIS A 74 -0.61 -9.36 -3.87
C HIS A 74 -0.18 -8.00 -4.45
N SER A 75 -1.05 -6.98 -4.32
CA SER A 75 -0.83 -5.64 -4.90
C SER A 75 -0.15 -4.64 -3.96
N GLY A 76 0.16 -5.00 -2.72
CA GLY A 76 0.76 -4.06 -1.78
C GLY A 76 1.15 -4.69 -0.45
N THR A 77 2.39 -4.50 -0.07
CA THR A 77 2.94 -5.03 1.18
C THR A 77 2.33 -4.29 2.37
N LEU A 78 2.04 -5.04 3.44
CA LEU A 78 1.82 -4.56 4.80
C LEU A 78 2.98 -5.01 5.67
N ASP A 79 3.48 -4.11 6.53
CA ASP A 79 4.50 -4.42 7.51
C ASP A 79 3.99 -5.45 8.54
N PRO A 80 4.86 -6.18 9.27
CA PRO A 80 4.42 -7.16 10.27
C PRO A 80 3.52 -6.55 11.35
N LEU A 81 3.85 -5.35 11.85
CA LEU A 81 3.04 -4.59 12.80
C LEU A 81 1.62 -4.30 12.28
N ALA A 82 1.48 -4.06 10.99
CA ALA A 82 0.22 -3.68 10.37
C ALA A 82 -0.70 -4.87 10.14
N ASP A 83 -2.01 -4.62 10.21
CA ASP A 83 -3.05 -5.57 9.84
C ASP A 83 -4.01 -5.00 8.77
N GLY A 84 -5.02 -5.75 8.40
CA GLY A 84 -6.10 -5.33 7.52
C GLY A 84 -6.05 -5.89 6.11
N VAL A 85 -6.64 -5.17 5.18
CA VAL A 85 -6.93 -5.60 3.81
C VAL A 85 -5.69 -5.92 2.99
N MET A 86 -5.65 -7.09 2.39
CA MET A 86 -4.72 -7.48 1.33
C MET A 86 -5.47 -7.91 0.07
N GLN A 87 -5.20 -7.21 -1.03
CA GLN A 87 -5.67 -7.62 -2.36
C GLN A 87 -4.79 -8.77 -2.85
N VAL A 88 -5.34 -9.96 -2.96
CA VAL A 88 -4.63 -11.17 -3.37
C VAL A 88 -5.15 -11.64 -4.71
N ALA A 89 -4.25 -11.89 -5.65
CA ALA A 89 -4.55 -12.42 -6.98
C ALA A 89 -4.22 -13.91 -7.06
N ILE A 90 -5.14 -14.71 -7.60
CA ILE A 90 -5.02 -16.15 -7.74
C ILE A 90 -4.85 -16.52 -9.22
N GLY A 91 -3.87 -17.39 -9.49
CA GLY A 91 -3.62 -17.93 -10.83
C GLY A 91 -3.34 -16.84 -11.85
N ARG A 92 -4.09 -16.84 -12.96
CA ARG A 92 -3.92 -15.87 -14.06
C ARG A 92 -4.16 -14.42 -13.63
N ALA A 93 -4.94 -14.17 -12.55
CA ALA A 93 -5.20 -12.81 -12.06
C ALA A 93 -3.93 -12.10 -11.54
N THR A 94 -2.85 -12.83 -11.23
CA THR A 94 -1.56 -12.21 -10.88
C THR A 94 -1.02 -11.27 -11.97
N ARG A 95 -1.44 -11.46 -13.23
CA ARG A 95 -1.10 -10.59 -14.35
C ARG A 95 -1.88 -9.27 -14.35
N LEU A 96 -2.88 -9.14 -13.49
CA LEU A 96 -3.76 -7.97 -13.38
C LEU A 96 -3.45 -7.08 -12.17
N LEU A 97 -2.48 -7.44 -11.33
CA LEU A 97 -2.16 -6.68 -10.11
C LEU A 97 -1.88 -5.20 -10.37
N ASP A 98 -1.25 -4.87 -11.51
CA ASP A 98 -0.93 -3.49 -11.89
C ASP A 98 -2.16 -2.67 -12.37
N TYR A 99 -3.28 -3.33 -12.61
CA TYR A 99 -4.54 -2.71 -13.04
C TYR A 99 -5.52 -2.48 -11.89
N LEU A 100 -5.24 -3.02 -10.69
CA LEU A 100 -6.03 -2.73 -9.51
C LEU A 100 -5.83 -1.27 -9.08
N SER A 101 -6.90 -0.66 -8.56
CA SER A 101 -6.78 0.63 -7.89
C SER A 101 -5.74 0.53 -6.77
N SER A 102 -4.87 1.52 -6.75
CA SER A 102 -3.70 1.53 -5.88
C SER A 102 -3.88 2.39 -4.64
N ASP A 103 -5.01 3.09 -4.51
CA ASP A 103 -5.29 3.98 -3.38
C ASP A 103 -5.62 3.19 -2.12
N LYS A 104 -5.26 3.74 -0.99
CA LYS A 104 -5.38 3.05 0.29
C LYS A 104 -5.87 3.98 1.38
N THR A 105 -6.64 3.43 2.32
CA THR A 105 -7.02 4.11 3.55
C THR A 105 -6.51 3.31 4.74
N TYR A 106 -5.99 4.02 5.71
CA TYR A 106 -5.42 3.47 6.93
C TYR A 106 -6.04 4.11 8.16
N HIS A 107 -6.25 3.30 9.20
CA HIS A 107 -6.35 3.78 10.57
C HIS A 107 -4.97 3.62 11.20
N ALA A 108 -4.38 4.73 11.63
CA ALA A 108 -3.05 4.79 12.21
C ALA A 108 -3.12 5.33 13.63
N ARG A 109 -2.51 4.64 14.60
CA ARG A 109 -2.29 5.19 15.93
C ARG A 109 -0.86 5.65 16.05
N ILE A 110 -0.69 6.95 16.36
CA ILE A 110 0.60 7.64 16.41
C ILE A 110 0.84 8.08 17.83
N LYS A 111 2.01 7.74 18.39
CA LYS A 111 2.46 8.18 19.70
C LYS A 111 3.51 9.27 19.56
N PHE A 112 3.32 10.38 20.25
CA PHE A 112 4.19 11.56 20.22
C PHE A 112 5.16 11.60 21.42
N GLY A 113 6.23 12.36 21.27
CA GLY A 113 7.27 12.53 22.29
C GLY A 113 8.38 11.49 22.26
N TYR A 114 8.41 10.66 21.22
CA TYR A 114 9.39 9.58 21.07
C TYR A 114 9.78 9.40 19.61
N PHE A 115 10.97 8.85 19.37
CA PHE A 115 11.43 8.32 18.11
C PHE A 115 11.45 6.80 18.13
N SER A 116 11.41 6.17 16.95
CA SER A 116 11.66 4.75 16.78
C SER A 116 12.67 4.53 15.64
N THR A 117 13.58 3.59 15.81
CA THR A 117 14.56 3.23 14.78
C THR A 117 13.93 2.66 13.49
N THR A 118 12.68 2.16 13.57
CA THR A 118 11.92 1.65 12.43
C THR A 118 10.76 2.55 12.02
N GLY A 119 10.48 3.61 12.81
CA GLY A 119 9.30 4.47 12.66
C GLY A 119 8.00 3.85 13.18
N ASP A 120 8.09 2.66 13.82
CA ASP A 120 6.97 1.92 14.40
C ASP A 120 7.38 1.26 15.73
N ALA A 121 6.45 0.53 16.38
CA ALA A 121 6.68 -0.08 17.69
C ALA A 121 7.59 -1.32 17.66
N GLU A 122 8.04 -1.79 16.49
CA GLU A 122 8.98 -2.92 16.37
C GLU A 122 10.44 -2.46 16.56
N GLY A 123 10.72 -1.16 16.48
CA GLY A 123 12.05 -0.57 16.66
C GLY A 123 12.38 -0.24 18.12
N GLU A 124 13.63 0.15 18.35
CA GLU A 124 14.05 0.72 19.62
C GLU A 124 13.45 2.13 19.79
N ILE A 125 12.81 2.36 20.94
CA ILE A 125 12.11 3.61 21.26
C ILE A 125 12.99 4.51 22.08
N MET A 126 13.15 5.77 21.66
CA MET A 126 13.96 6.79 22.34
C MET A 126 13.13 8.05 22.61
N PRO A 127 13.36 8.74 23.75
CA PRO A 127 12.69 10.01 24.02
C PRO A 127 13.02 11.08 22.97
N ALA A 128 12.01 11.88 22.64
CA ALA A 128 12.11 13.09 21.84
C ALA A 128 11.59 14.29 22.65
N ASN A 129 11.50 15.47 22.02
CA ASN A 129 10.87 16.64 22.64
C ASN A 129 9.45 16.27 23.08
N PRO A 130 9.07 16.60 24.35
CA PRO A 130 7.70 16.38 24.81
C PRO A 130 6.70 17.11 23.92
N PRO A 131 5.55 16.50 23.59
CA PRO A 131 4.54 17.16 22.80
C PRO A 131 3.97 18.38 23.53
N LYS A 132 4.03 19.57 22.91
CA LYS A 132 3.56 20.86 23.45
C LYS A 132 2.57 21.55 22.50
N PHE A 133 1.85 20.79 21.71
CA PHE A 133 0.91 21.27 20.72
C PHE A 133 -0.54 21.05 21.17
N SER A 134 -1.44 21.90 20.69
CA SER A 134 -2.89 21.79 20.87
C SER A 134 -3.51 20.87 19.82
N GLU A 135 -4.80 20.58 19.97
CA GLU A 135 -5.59 19.89 18.96
C GLU A 135 -5.67 20.68 17.65
N ASP A 136 -5.81 22.02 17.75
CA ASP A 136 -5.84 22.90 16.58
C ASP A 136 -4.49 22.89 15.84
N ASP A 137 -3.36 22.85 16.55
CA ASP A 137 -2.04 22.74 15.94
C ASP A 137 -1.91 21.40 15.17
N LEU A 138 -2.37 20.29 15.77
CA LEU A 138 -2.39 18.99 15.12
C LEU A 138 -3.28 19.01 13.88
N GLN A 139 -4.46 19.61 13.97
CA GLN A 139 -5.38 19.71 12.84
C GLN A 139 -4.83 20.57 11.71
N ASN A 140 -4.17 21.68 12.02
CA ASN A 140 -3.51 22.54 11.04
C ASN A 140 -2.31 21.84 10.38
N ALA A 141 -1.50 21.11 11.17
CA ALA A 141 -0.40 20.31 10.65
C ALA A 141 -0.92 19.23 9.68
N LEU A 142 -1.98 18.50 10.03
CA LEU A 142 -2.61 17.51 9.14
C LEU A 142 -3.11 18.14 7.84
N LYS A 143 -3.83 19.27 7.91
CA LYS A 143 -4.31 20.00 6.73
C LYS A 143 -3.16 20.37 5.80
N SER A 144 -2.00 20.79 6.33
CA SER A 144 -0.83 21.16 5.55
C SER A 144 -0.13 19.98 4.87
N MET A 145 -0.52 18.74 5.19
CA MET A 145 0.02 17.51 4.57
C MET A 145 -0.93 16.92 3.52
N ILE A 146 -2.09 17.52 3.30
CA ILE A 146 -3.02 17.08 2.24
C ILE A 146 -2.50 17.60 0.89
N GLY A 147 -2.58 16.77 -0.14
CA GLY A 147 -2.05 17.04 -1.49
C GLY A 147 -0.79 16.23 -1.78
N GLU A 148 -0.01 16.70 -2.74
CA GLU A 148 1.28 16.10 -3.08
C GLU A 148 2.33 16.45 -2.04
N ILE A 149 2.97 15.43 -1.50
CA ILE A 149 4.08 15.57 -0.55
C ILE A 149 5.28 14.74 -1.02
N GLU A 150 6.46 15.22 -0.70
CA GLU A 150 7.69 14.46 -0.89
C GLU A 150 7.96 13.62 0.35
N GLN A 151 8.21 12.33 0.17
CA GLN A 151 8.61 11.42 1.24
C GLN A 151 9.95 10.76 0.93
N ILE A 152 10.81 10.68 1.94
CA ILE A 152 11.98 9.78 1.93
C ILE A 152 11.52 8.44 2.49
N PRO A 153 11.57 7.35 1.68
CA PRO A 153 11.19 6.03 2.17
C PRO A 153 11.99 5.61 3.40
N PRO A 154 11.36 4.89 4.36
CA PRO A 154 12.09 4.42 5.54
C PRO A 154 13.17 3.42 5.14
N ILE A 155 14.27 3.39 5.89
CA ILE A 155 15.42 2.49 5.66
C ILE A 155 14.97 1.02 5.65
N TYR A 156 14.02 0.66 6.52
CA TYR A 156 13.40 -0.66 6.56
C TYR A 156 12.24 -0.76 5.58
N SER A 157 12.54 -0.65 4.28
CA SER A 157 11.57 -0.80 3.19
C SER A 157 12.02 -1.81 2.13
N ALA A 158 11.05 -2.28 1.31
CA ALA A 158 11.32 -3.22 0.22
C ALA A 158 11.89 -2.57 -1.05
N ILE A 159 12.20 -1.27 -1.02
CA ILE A 159 12.77 -0.53 -2.14
C ILE A 159 14.14 -1.10 -2.49
N LYS A 160 14.41 -1.19 -3.78
CA LYS A 160 15.72 -1.61 -4.29
C LYS A 160 16.54 -0.38 -4.64
N VAL A 161 17.76 -0.30 -4.08
CA VAL A 161 18.79 0.67 -4.44
C VAL A 161 20.03 -0.11 -4.87
N GLY A 162 20.56 0.17 -6.05
CA GLY A 162 21.65 -0.63 -6.61
C GLY A 162 21.33 -2.13 -6.76
N GLY A 163 20.06 -2.49 -7.02
CA GLY A 163 19.62 -3.89 -7.18
C GLY A 163 19.38 -4.66 -5.86
N LYS A 164 19.72 -4.10 -4.70
CA LYS A 164 19.55 -4.71 -3.37
C LYS A 164 18.41 -4.04 -2.62
N LYS A 165 17.65 -4.81 -1.82
CA LYS A 165 16.58 -4.22 -0.98
C LYS A 165 17.20 -3.38 0.12
N LEU A 166 16.62 -2.19 0.37
CA LEU A 166 17.10 -1.25 1.39
C LEU A 166 17.09 -1.88 2.79
N CYS A 167 16.06 -2.64 3.14
CA CYS A 167 15.99 -3.38 4.40
C CYS A 167 17.09 -4.43 4.58
N ASP A 168 17.58 -5.06 3.49
CA ASP A 168 18.67 -6.03 3.57
C ASP A 168 20.02 -5.33 3.78
N LEU A 169 20.19 -4.15 3.18
CA LEU A 169 21.36 -3.29 3.40
C LEU A 169 21.37 -2.77 4.84
N ALA A 170 20.22 -2.30 5.35
CA ALA A 170 20.08 -1.81 6.71
C ALA A 170 20.41 -2.90 7.75
N ARG A 171 19.89 -4.12 7.59
CA ARG A 171 20.17 -5.24 8.51
C ARG A 171 21.64 -5.65 8.53
N LYS A 172 22.34 -5.55 7.39
CA LYS A 172 23.78 -5.83 7.33
C LYS A 172 24.58 -4.77 8.08
N ASN A 173 24.17 -3.51 8.00
CA ASN A 173 24.86 -2.39 8.65
C ASN A 173 24.51 -2.28 10.14
N ALA A 174 23.26 -2.55 10.54
CA ALA A 174 22.84 -2.58 11.94
C ALA A 174 23.60 -3.61 12.79
N LYS A 175 24.18 -4.65 12.18
CA LYS A 175 25.10 -5.58 12.88
C LYS A 175 26.47 -4.98 13.21
N LYS A 176 26.81 -3.81 12.64
CA LYS A 176 28.12 -3.13 12.78
C LYS A 176 28.06 -1.85 13.61
N LEU A 177 26.86 -1.29 13.83
CA LEU A 177 26.63 0.00 14.47
C LEU A 177 25.68 -0.14 15.65
N SER A 178 25.89 0.65 16.69
CA SER A 178 24.92 0.76 17.78
C SER A 178 23.65 1.47 17.29
N PRO A 179 22.48 1.22 17.91
CA PRO A 179 21.22 1.92 17.57
C PRO A 179 21.35 3.45 17.62
N LYS A 180 22.12 4.00 18.55
CA LYS A 180 22.40 5.44 18.66
C LYS A 180 23.18 5.99 17.46
N GLU A 181 24.12 5.24 16.93
CA GLU A 181 24.90 5.65 15.74
C GLU A 181 24.06 5.62 14.46
N VAL A 182 23.18 4.61 14.32
CA VAL A 182 22.20 4.56 13.22
C VAL A 182 21.25 5.76 13.25
N PHE A 183 20.92 6.25 14.44
CA PHE A 183 19.98 7.36 14.64
C PHE A 183 20.65 8.73 14.41
N ALA A 184 21.86 8.91 14.87
CA ALA A 184 22.62 10.14 14.65
C ALA A 184 22.86 10.41 13.17
N ASP A 185 23.22 9.37 12.38
CA ASP A 185 23.39 9.48 10.94
C ASP A 185 22.06 9.77 10.19
N PHE A 186 20.95 9.28 10.72
CA PHE A 186 19.62 9.56 10.18
C PHE A 186 19.17 11.01 10.44
N GLU A 187 19.49 11.60 11.61
CA GLU A 187 19.22 13.00 11.92
C GLU A 187 20.10 13.95 11.12
N ILE A 188 21.38 13.64 10.96
CA ILE A 188 22.32 14.46 10.18
C ILE A 188 21.90 14.51 8.71
N SER A 189 21.48 13.38 8.12
CA SER A 189 20.97 13.37 6.74
C SER A 189 19.68 14.17 6.54
N LYS A 190 18.84 14.29 7.58
CA LYS A 190 17.60 15.09 7.56
C LYS A 190 17.83 16.58 7.84
N THR A 191 18.88 16.95 8.61
CA THR A 191 19.21 18.35 8.94
C THR A 191 19.91 19.07 7.79
N LEU A 192 20.63 18.37 6.95
CA LEU A 192 21.31 18.95 5.77
C LEU A 192 20.32 19.41 4.66
N GLU A 193 19.04 19.05 4.76
CA GLU A 193 18.01 19.42 3.78
C GLU A 193 17.20 20.68 4.17
N ASN A 194 17.50 21.36 5.27
CA ASN A 194 16.79 22.58 5.66
C ASN A 194 17.64 23.83 5.43
N PRO A 195 17.51 24.52 4.25
CA PRO A 195 18.36 25.65 3.90
C PRO A 195 18.13 26.92 4.75
N ASN A 196 17.16 26.91 5.67
CA ASN A 196 16.82 28.08 6.49
C ASN A 196 17.50 28.12 7.88
N ASN A 197 18.43 27.23 8.18
CA ASN A 197 19.13 27.22 9.46
C ASN A 197 20.58 27.75 9.36
N SER A 198 20.75 28.88 8.64
CA SER A 198 22.00 29.61 8.58
C SER A 198 22.05 30.65 9.70
N LYS A 199 22.27 30.23 10.94
CA LYS A 199 22.84 31.08 12.01
C LYS A 199 23.25 30.16 13.17
N ASN A 200 24.48 29.69 13.14
CA ASN A 200 25.16 29.29 14.36
C ASN A 200 26.57 29.91 14.37
N PRO A 201 26.97 30.64 15.41
CA PRO A 201 28.29 31.22 15.49
C PRO A 201 29.35 30.15 15.81
N GLU A 202 30.47 30.34 15.23
CA GLU A 202 31.72 29.64 15.24
C GLU A 202 32.08 28.93 16.57
N ALA A 203 32.20 27.58 16.50
CA ALA A 203 33.06 26.83 17.42
C ALA A 203 34.42 26.61 16.71
N PRO A 204 35.56 26.75 17.38
CA PRO A 204 36.87 26.65 16.74
C PRO A 204 37.14 25.23 16.27
N GLU A 205 37.46 25.08 14.99
CA GLU A 205 37.93 23.84 14.38
C GLU A 205 39.25 23.39 15.01
N ASN A 206 39.26 22.21 15.58
CA ASN A 206 40.50 21.51 15.95
C ASN A 206 40.86 20.53 14.80
N PRO A 207 41.90 20.81 14.00
CA PRO A 207 42.22 20.04 12.81
C PRO A 207 42.78 18.62 13.09
N ASN A 208 42.94 18.22 14.33
CA ASN A 208 43.59 16.96 14.72
C ASN A 208 42.70 15.97 15.47
N ASN A 209 41.39 16.06 15.35
CA ASN A 209 40.50 15.09 15.96
C ASN A 209 40.15 13.98 14.95
N PRO A 210 40.61 12.73 15.14
CA PRO A 210 40.34 11.61 14.22
C PRO A 210 38.89 11.11 14.27
N GLU A 211 38.01 11.73 15.06
CA GLU A 211 36.59 11.36 15.15
C GLU A 211 35.68 11.99 14.09
N ASN A 212 36.19 12.92 13.26
CA ASN A 212 35.39 13.66 12.26
C ASN A 212 35.27 12.98 10.90
N SER A 213 35.64 11.70 10.76
CA SER A 213 35.54 10.97 9.47
C SER A 213 34.64 9.73 9.51
N LYS A 214 33.55 9.76 10.31
CA LYS A 214 32.53 8.70 10.20
C LYS A 214 31.60 9.02 9.02
N LYS A 215 31.83 8.36 7.87
CA LYS A 215 30.89 8.32 6.75
C LYS A 215 29.52 7.83 7.26
N PRO A 216 28.38 8.34 6.71
CA PRO A 216 27.06 7.86 7.08
C PRO A 216 26.96 6.34 6.92
N ALA A 217 26.23 5.69 7.83
CA ALA A 217 26.10 4.22 7.91
C ALA A 217 25.54 3.57 6.64
N LEU A 218 24.91 4.33 5.78
CA LEU A 218 24.46 3.94 4.44
C LEU A 218 25.05 4.93 3.43
N ASP A 219 26.09 4.52 2.74
CA ASP A 219 26.67 5.24 1.58
C ASP A 219 25.76 5.09 0.34
N VAL A 220 24.43 5.31 0.53
CA VAL A 220 23.41 5.11 -0.49
C VAL A 220 22.36 6.19 -0.37
N GLU A 221 22.27 7.02 -1.39
CA GLU A 221 21.20 8.01 -1.52
C GLU A 221 19.83 7.34 -1.70
N ILE A 222 18.90 7.58 -0.78
CA ILE A 222 17.54 7.05 -0.85
C ILE A 222 16.72 7.99 -1.72
N PRO A 223 16.19 7.53 -2.88
CA PRO A 223 15.44 8.40 -3.76
C PRO A 223 14.15 8.86 -3.12
N LYS A 224 13.94 10.18 -3.09
CA LYS A 224 12.69 10.81 -2.69
C LYS A 224 11.55 10.38 -3.62
N ARG A 225 10.33 10.38 -3.10
CA ARG A 225 9.12 10.02 -3.84
C ARG A 225 8.02 11.04 -3.61
N ILE A 226 7.36 11.44 -4.67
CA ILE A 226 6.13 12.22 -4.58
C ILE A 226 4.99 11.23 -4.36
N VAL A 227 4.20 11.49 -3.32
CA VAL A 227 2.97 10.74 -2.99
C VAL A 227 1.86 11.73 -2.70
N THR A 228 0.60 11.30 -2.84
CA THR A 228 -0.55 12.16 -2.61
C THR A 228 -1.29 11.70 -1.36
N ILE A 229 -1.51 12.61 -0.43
CA ILE A 229 -2.44 12.42 0.69
C ILE A 229 -3.77 13.02 0.26
N TYR A 230 -4.77 12.18 0.06
CA TYR A 230 -6.10 12.62 -0.36
C TYR A 230 -6.91 13.19 0.80
N ASN A 231 -6.74 12.59 1.99
CA ASN A 231 -7.40 13.02 3.21
C ASN A 231 -6.59 12.54 4.44
N ALA A 232 -6.60 13.36 5.50
CA ALA A 232 -6.08 12.98 6.80
C ALA A 232 -6.94 13.65 7.87
N ARG A 233 -7.54 12.85 8.78
CA ARG A 233 -8.40 13.38 9.84
C ARG A 233 -8.17 12.66 11.16
N ILE A 234 -8.45 13.37 12.24
CA ILE A 234 -8.40 12.83 13.60
C ILE A 234 -9.66 11.98 13.82
N ILE A 235 -9.49 10.74 14.28
CA ILE A 235 -10.57 9.87 14.74
C ILE A 235 -10.73 10.00 16.25
N ASN A 236 -9.60 9.96 16.99
CA ASN A 236 -9.58 9.99 18.43
C ASN A 236 -8.25 10.58 18.96
N LEU A 237 -8.29 11.16 20.18
CA LEU A 237 -7.12 11.69 20.86
C LEU A 237 -7.01 11.10 22.24
N ILE A 238 -5.83 10.60 22.60
CA ILE A 238 -5.49 10.16 23.94
C ILE A 238 -4.68 11.27 24.59
N LYS A 239 -5.27 11.92 25.61
CA LYS A 239 -4.70 13.05 26.35
C LYS A 239 -4.30 12.59 27.75
N ILE A 240 -3.12 13.01 28.22
CA ILE A 240 -2.73 12.88 29.62
C ILE A 240 -2.98 14.24 30.28
N TYR A 241 -3.75 14.22 31.37
CA TYR A 241 -3.96 15.40 32.20
C TYR A 241 -2.80 15.51 33.22
N LYS A 242 -2.03 16.59 33.15
CA LYS A 242 -1.10 16.98 34.21
C LYS A 242 -1.85 17.75 35.28
N THR A 243 -1.32 17.73 36.49
CA THR A 243 -1.93 18.36 37.71
C THR A 243 -2.24 19.86 37.59
N ASP A 244 -1.69 20.54 36.62
CA ASP A 244 -1.80 21.98 36.35
C ASP A 244 -2.79 22.39 35.26
N LYS A 245 -3.84 21.61 35.04
CA LYS A 245 -4.94 21.86 34.06
C LYS A 245 -4.55 21.82 32.55
N ASN A 246 -3.29 21.62 32.21
CA ASN A 246 -2.88 21.48 30.82
C ASN A 246 -2.92 20.00 30.40
N SER A 247 -3.87 19.65 29.53
CA SER A 247 -3.88 18.35 28.88
C SER A 247 -2.83 18.31 27.79
N GLN A 248 -2.06 17.22 27.73
CA GLN A 248 -1.07 16.97 26.70
C GLN A 248 -1.53 15.83 25.81
N ILE A 249 -1.55 16.04 24.49
CA ILE A 249 -1.86 14.97 23.54
C ILE A 249 -0.68 14.02 23.51
N GLN A 250 -0.89 12.76 23.90
CA GLN A 250 0.11 11.72 23.88
C GLN A 250 0.00 10.84 22.64
N GLU A 251 -1.21 10.49 22.23
CA GLU A 251 -1.46 9.67 21.07
C GLU A 251 -2.64 10.24 20.26
N ALA A 252 -2.60 10.05 18.95
CA ALA A 252 -3.70 10.32 18.04
C ALA A 252 -4.03 9.09 17.20
N GLU A 253 -5.30 8.82 17.03
CA GLU A 253 -5.81 7.90 16.03
C GLU A 253 -6.25 8.70 14.81
N LEU A 254 -5.65 8.41 13.67
CA LEU A 254 -5.88 9.12 12.42
C LEU A 254 -6.43 8.17 11.36
N GLU A 255 -7.34 8.68 10.53
CA GLU A 255 -7.67 8.08 9.24
C GLU A 255 -6.90 8.82 8.14
N ILE A 256 -6.18 8.07 7.32
CA ILE A 256 -5.33 8.62 6.27
C ILE A 256 -5.63 7.90 4.96
N SER A 257 -6.11 8.66 3.94
CA SER A 257 -6.32 8.17 2.58
C SER A 257 -5.21 8.70 1.68
N CYS A 258 -4.55 7.81 0.92
CA CYS A 258 -3.34 8.18 0.19
C CYS A 258 -3.12 7.32 -1.07
N SER A 259 -2.27 7.81 -1.95
CA SER A 259 -1.82 7.12 -3.16
C SER A 259 -0.88 5.94 -2.83
N LYS A 260 -0.62 5.10 -3.82
CA LYS A 260 0.37 4.03 -3.72
C LYS A 260 1.76 4.56 -3.39
N GLY A 261 2.52 3.77 -2.62
CA GLY A 261 3.91 4.10 -2.28
C GLY A 261 4.04 5.03 -1.10
N THR A 262 2.94 5.50 -0.51
CA THR A 262 2.94 6.26 0.74
C THR A 262 3.36 5.38 1.90
N TYR A 263 4.31 5.86 2.70
CA TYR A 263 4.75 5.26 3.95
C TYR A 263 4.11 5.99 5.12
N ILE A 264 3.21 5.32 5.83
CA ILE A 264 2.50 5.92 6.98
C ILE A 264 3.47 6.14 8.15
N ARG A 265 4.54 5.35 8.26
CA ARG A 265 5.64 5.58 9.22
C ARG A 265 6.31 6.93 8.97
N THR A 266 6.72 7.20 7.75
CA THR A 266 7.29 8.50 7.35
C THR A 266 6.29 9.63 7.53
N PHE A 267 5.00 9.41 7.20
CA PHE A 267 3.95 10.39 7.45
C PHE A 267 3.86 10.78 8.94
N ALA A 268 3.92 9.81 9.86
CA ALA A 268 3.89 10.06 11.30
C ALA A 268 5.11 10.88 11.77
N GLU A 269 6.30 10.55 11.27
CA GLU A 269 7.51 11.30 11.57
C GLU A 269 7.47 12.74 11.03
N ASP A 270 6.99 12.92 9.79
CA ASP A 270 6.91 14.24 9.16
C ASP A 270 5.84 15.12 9.82
N LEU A 271 4.71 14.53 10.26
CA LEU A 271 3.70 15.20 11.07
C LEU A 271 4.30 15.68 12.39
N ALA A 272 5.05 14.82 13.09
CA ALA A 272 5.68 15.16 14.36
C ALA A 272 6.73 16.27 14.23
N LYS A 273 7.51 16.32 13.15
CA LYS A 273 8.43 17.42 12.86
C LYS A 273 7.71 18.76 12.74
N LYS A 274 6.55 18.79 12.05
CA LYS A 274 5.73 20.02 11.98
C LYS A 274 5.23 20.49 13.34
N LEU A 275 5.09 19.56 14.30
CA LEU A 275 4.67 19.79 15.68
C LEU A 275 5.84 19.95 16.66
N ASN A 276 7.08 20.02 16.14
CA ASN A 276 8.32 20.17 16.92
C ASN A 276 8.51 19.08 18.00
N THR A 277 8.15 17.83 17.66
CA THR A 277 8.29 16.65 18.53
C THR A 277 8.74 15.43 17.70
N GLY A 278 8.93 14.28 18.34
CA GLY A 278 9.07 12.99 17.66
C GLY A 278 7.76 12.21 17.67
N ALA A 279 7.61 11.24 16.74
CA ALA A 279 6.52 10.27 16.79
C ALA A 279 6.87 8.96 16.10
N TYR A 280 6.10 7.92 16.45
CA TYR A 280 6.14 6.62 15.78
C TYR A 280 4.75 5.96 15.76
N LEU A 281 4.57 4.98 14.89
CA LEU A 281 3.34 4.21 14.80
C LEU A 281 3.29 3.13 15.90
N THR A 282 2.23 3.16 16.71
CA THR A 282 1.91 2.08 17.67
C THR A 282 0.96 1.05 17.08
N SER A 283 0.14 1.43 16.10
CA SER A 283 -0.76 0.53 15.37
C SER A 283 -1.04 1.08 13.97
N LEU A 284 -1.22 0.16 13.02
CA LEU A 284 -1.59 0.49 11.64
C LEU A 284 -2.55 -0.58 11.10
N THR A 285 -3.74 -0.17 10.68
CA THR A 285 -4.73 -1.04 10.05
C THR A 285 -5.06 -0.50 8.66
N ARG A 286 -4.84 -1.28 7.60
CA ARG A 286 -5.32 -0.91 6.28
C ARG A 286 -6.79 -1.26 6.15
N THR A 287 -7.65 -0.25 6.18
CA THR A 287 -9.12 -0.42 6.11
C THR A 287 -9.63 -0.55 4.68
N VAL A 288 -8.95 0.12 3.73
CA VAL A 288 -9.32 0.07 2.31
C VAL A 288 -8.07 -0.08 1.43
N ALA A 289 -8.19 -0.87 0.37
CA ALA A 289 -7.24 -0.96 -0.73
C ALA A 289 -8.02 -1.04 -2.05
N GLY A 290 -8.07 0.07 -2.82
CA GLY A 290 -8.97 0.19 -3.97
C GLY A 290 -10.43 -0.12 -3.57
N GLU A 291 -11.05 -1.07 -4.24
CA GLU A 291 -12.44 -1.50 -3.96
C GLU A 291 -12.55 -2.49 -2.76
N PHE A 292 -11.42 -2.94 -2.23
CA PHE A 292 -11.39 -3.95 -1.16
C PHE A 292 -11.48 -3.26 0.19
N LYS A 293 -12.55 -3.53 0.95
CA LYS A 293 -12.82 -2.96 2.28
C LYS A 293 -12.61 -4.02 3.36
N ILE A 294 -12.25 -3.59 4.56
CA ILE A 294 -11.94 -4.49 5.69
C ILE A 294 -13.17 -5.28 6.14
N GLU A 295 -14.37 -4.68 6.04
CA GLU A 295 -15.64 -5.31 6.43
C GLU A 295 -15.93 -6.58 5.61
N ASN A 296 -15.43 -6.62 4.37
CA ASN A 296 -15.61 -7.74 3.43
C ASN A 296 -14.35 -8.62 3.33
N SER A 297 -13.40 -8.45 4.26
CA SER A 297 -12.16 -9.23 4.23
C SER A 297 -12.32 -10.58 4.93
N ILE A 298 -11.66 -11.60 4.38
CA ILE A 298 -11.76 -13.00 4.82
C ILE A 298 -10.46 -13.40 5.50
N LYS A 299 -10.54 -14.11 6.62
CA LYS A 299 -9.36 -14.67 7.28
C LYS A 299 -8.73 -15.76 6.42
N ILE A 300 -7.42 -15.91 6.52
CA ILE A 300 -6.64 -16.86 5.71
C ILE A 300 -7.17 -18.30 5.85
N GLU A 301 -7.53 -18.67 7.07
CA GLU A 301 -8.05 -20.01 7.44
C GLU A 301 -9.45 -20.30 6.91
N ASP A 302 -10.24 -19.26 6.59
CA ASP A 302 -11.63 -19.39 6.15
C ASP A 302 -11.80 -19.34 4.63
N VAL A 303 -10.74 -18.96 3.88
CA VAL A 303 -10.81 -18.76 2.42
C VAL A 303 -11.34 -19.99 1.70
N ASN A 304 -12.37 -19.77 0.88
CA ASN A 304 -12.94 -20.73 -0.07
C ASN A 304 -13.06 -20.06 -1.46
N LEU A 305 -12.37 -20.57 -2.47
CA LEU A 305 -12.35 -19.93 -3.80
C LEU A 305 -13.71 -19.88 -4.49
N SER A 306 -14.58 -20.88 -4.22
CA SER A 306 -15.89 -20.95 -4.90
C SER A 306 -16.86 -19.87 -4.41
N SER A 307 -16.79 -19.48 -3.12
CA SER A 307 -17.63 -18.43 -2.53
C SER A 307 -16.97 -17.07 -2.49
N ASP A 308 -15.62 -17.03 -2.34
CA ASP A 308 -14.90 -15.81 -1.98
C ASP A 308 -14.12 -15.23 -3.16
N GLY A 309 -14.08 -15.96 -4.28
CA GLY A 309 -13.38 -15.53 -5.49
C GLY A 309 -14.10 -14.38 -6.19
N ILE A 310 -13.46 -13.22 -6.24
CA ILE A 310 -13.96 -12.03 -6.93
C ILE A 310 -13.51 -12.09 -8.39
N LEU A 311 -14.47 -12.04 -9.33
CA LEU A 311 -14.18 -12.03 -10.75
C LEU A 311 -13.30 -10.83 -11.13
N PRO A 312 -12.31 -11.00 -12.02
CA PRO A 312 -11.34 -9.95 -12.29
C PRO A 312 -11.95 -8.64 -12.76
N HIS A 313 -12.98 -8.65 -13.61
CA HIS A 313 -13.62 -7.43 -14.10
C HIS A 313 -14.39 -6.67 -13.02
N LEU A 314 -14.82 -7.35 -11.93
CA LEU A 314 -15.47 -6.71 -10.77
C LEU A 314 -14.44 -6.08 -9.82
N ALA A 315 -13.21 -6.62 -9.79
CA ALA A 315 -12.13 -6.08 -8.96
C ALA A 315 -11.41 -4.89 -9.61
N LEU A 316 -11.52 -4.75 -10.94
CA LEU A 316 -10.91 -3.67 -11.70
C LEU A 316 -11.90 -2.51 -11.87
N GLN A 317 -11.45 -1.28 -11.68
CA GLN A 317 -12.27 -0.08 -11.92
C GLN A 317 -12.32 0.32 -13.41
N ASN A 318 -11.95 -0.58 -14.31
CA ASN A 318 -11.99 -0.30 -15.73
C ASN A 318 -13.44 -0.25 -16.24
N LYS A 319 -13.69 0.60 -17.21
CA LYS A 319 -14.92 0.50 -18.00
C LYS A 319 -14.99 -0.87 -18.67
N THR A 320 -16.16 -1.46 -18.70
CA THR A 320 -16.39 -2.76 -19.34
C THR A 320 -16.88 -2.59 -20.77
N TYR A 321 -16.44 -3.45 -21.65
CA TYR A 321 -16.96 -3.60 -23.00
C TYR A 321 -17.33 -5.07 -23.21
N THR A 322 -18.60 -5.35 -23.45
CA THR A 322 -19.10 -6.71 -23.70
C THR A 322 -18.92 -7.06 -25.16
N LEU A 323 -18.14 -8.11 -25.40
CA LEU A 323 -17.82 -8.62 -26.74
C LEU A 323 -19.00 -9.45 -27.29
N ASN A 324 -19.29 -9.28 -28.55
CA ASN A 324 -20.05 -10.30 -29.29
C ASN A 324 -19.11 -11.46 -29.68
N PHE A 325 -19.67 -12.54 -30.29
CA PHE A 325 -18.92 -13.75 -30.60
C PHE A 325 -17.80 -13.51 -31.63
N GLU A 326 -18.04 -12.66 -32.65
CA GLU A 326 -17.01 -12.36 -33.64
C GLU A 326 -15.88 -11.53 -33.09
N GLU A 327 -16.19 -10.51 -32.27
CA GLU A 327 -15.19 -9.72 -31.53
C GLU A 327 -14.39 -10.57 -30.54
N TYR A 328 -15.04 -11.53 -29.86
CA TYR A 328 -14.37 -12.48 -28.97
C TYR A 328 -13.31 -13.31 -29.71
N LYS A 329 -13.61 -13.83 -30.91
CA LYS A 329 -12.62 -14.55 -31.73
C LYS A 329 -11.42 -13.67 -32.10
N LEU A 330 -11.68 -12.40 -32.47
CA LEU A 330 -10.60 -11.44 -32.77
C LEU A 330 -9.71 -11.20 -31.54
N VAL A 331 -10.32 -10.98 -30.37
CA VAL A 331 -9.60 -10.75 -29.08
C VAL A 331 -8.73 -11.94 -28.72
N LEU A 332 -9.21 -13.19 -28.86
CA LEU A 332 -8.43 -14.40 -28.60
C LEU A 332 -7.15 -14.48 -29.44
N ASN A 333 -7.18 -13.91 -30.64
CA ASN A 333 -6.05 -13.86 -31.55
C ASN A 333 -5.22 -12.57 -31.42
N GLY A 334 -5.59 -11.68 -30.48
CA GLY A 334 -4.91 -10.40 -30.28
C GLY A 334 -5.12 -9.39 -31.39
N VAL A 335 -6.16 -9.58 -32.22
CA VAL A 335 -6.48 -8.72 -33.35
C VAL A 335 -7.30 -7.52 -32.88
N SER A 336 -6.90 -6.32 -33.32
CA SER A 336 -7.65 -5.08 -33.05
C SER A 336 -8.90 -5.03 -33.92
N PHE A 337 -10.00 -4.49 -33.39
CA PHE A 337 -11.28 -4.39 -34.06
C PHE A 337 -12.01 -3.07 -33.79
N ALA A 338 -12.90 -2.67 -34.71
CA ALA A 338 -13.81 -1.56 -34.45
C ALA A 338 -14.97 -2.04 -33.56
N PRO A 339 -15.34 -1.33 -32.49
CA PRO A 339 -16.46 -1.74 -31.65
C PRO A 339 -17.75 -1.72 -32.42
N SER A 340 -18.56 -2.80 -32.34
CA SER A 340 -19.84 -2.93 -33.01
C SER A 340 -21.01 -2.33 -32.24
N GLY A 341 -20.81 -2.10 -30.89
CA GLY A 341 -21.80 -1.51 -30.00
C GLY A 341 -21.49 -0.05 -29.65
N GLU A 342 -21.96 0.38 -28.49
CA GLU A 342 -21.65 1.70 -27.95
C GLU A 342 -20.13 1.90 -27.84
N LYS A 343 -19.66 3.02 -28.37
CA LYS A 343 -18.22 3.33 -28.42
C LYS A 343 -17.73 3.65 -27.01
N PRO A 344 -16.79 2.88 -26.43
CA PRO A 344 -16.24 3.17 -25.12
C PRO A 344 -15.33 4.42 -25.18
N PRO A 345 -14.98 5.01 -24.01
CA PRO A 345 -14.07 6.15 -23.97
C PRO A 345 -12.68 5.80 -24.52
N GLU A 346 -12.05 6.77 -25.20
CA GLU A 346 -10.72 6.61 -25.79
C GLU A 346 -9.60 6.68 -24.73
N ASN A 347 -8.52 5.96 -24.98
CA ASN A 347 -7.27 6.01 -24.24
C ASN A 347 -7.38 5.65 -22.73
N VAL A 348 -8.44 4.97 -22.33
CA VAL A 348 -8.58 4.42 -20.96
C VAL A 348 -8.57 2.90 -21.00
N PRO A 349 -8.10 2.22 -19.93
CA PRO A 349 -8.19 0.77 -19.84
C PRO A 349 -9.64 0.28 -19.88
N LEU A 350 -9.89 -0.75 -20.68
CA LEU A 350 -11.18 -1.42 -20.83
C LEU A 350 -11.06 -2.87 -20.40
N SER A 351 -12.01 -3.36 -19.63
CA SER A 351 -12.21 -4.77 -19.37
C SER A 351 -13.08 -5.36 -20.48
N LEU A 352 -12.50 -6.16 -21.36
CA LEU A 352 -13.20 -6.82 -22.46
C LEU A 352 -13.79 -8.13 -21.94
N ILE A 353 -15.12 -8.25 -21.94
CA ILE A 353 -15.87 -9.34 -21.29
C ILE A 353 -16.62 -10.13 -22.36
N TYR A 354 -16.58 -11.44 -22.26
CA TYR A 354 -17.42 -12.37 -22.99
C TYR A 354 -18.01 -13.40 -22.04
N GLU A 355 -19.33 -13.60 -22.06
CA GLU A 355 -20.05 -14.52 -21.15
C GLU A 355 -19.63 -14.32 -19.67
N ASN A 356 -19.67 -13.08 -19.21
CA ASN A 356 -19.30 -12.67 -17.84
C ASN A 356 -17.82 -12.94 -17.44
N ASN A 357 -16.98 -13.36 -18.38
CA ASN A 357 -15.55 -13.61 -18.11
C ASN A 357 -14.68 -12.52 -18.71
N LEU A 358 -13.66 -12.08 -17.95
CA LEU A 358 -12.64 -11.17 -18.48
C LEU A 358 -11.77 -11.93 -19.51
N VAL A 359 -11.82 -11.51 -20.75
CA VAL A 359 -11.05 -12.09 -21.86
C VAL A 359 -9.77 -11.31 -22.13
N SER A 360 -9.83 -9.98 -22.00
CA SER A 360 -8.68 -9.13 -22.29
C SER A 360 -8.79 -7.80 -21.54
N ILE A 361 -7.64 -7.17 -21.30
CA ILE A 361 -7.56 -5.73 -21.11
C ILE A 361 -7.22 -5.09 -22.45
N GLY A 362 -8.02 -4.11 -22.84
CA GLY A 362 -7.82 -3.35 -24.08
C GLY A 362 -7.86 -1.85 -23.83
N ILE A 363 -7.63 -1.08 -24.88
CA ILE A 363 -7.88 0.37 -24.96
C ILE A 363 -8.51 0.68 -26.31
N LEU A 364 -9.39 1.67 -26.37
CA LEU A 364 -9.84 2.25 -27.62
C LEU A 364 -8.82 3.31 -28.07
N SER A 365 -8.27 3.16 -29.27
CA SER A 365 -7.38 4.12 -29.92
C SER A 365 -7.65 4.09 -31.41
N ASP A 366 -7.73 5.27 -32.06
CA ASP A 366 -7.97 5.40 -33.50
C ASP A 366 -9.20 4.62 -33.99
N ASN A 367 -10.31 4.71 -33.27
CA ASN A 367 -11.55 4.00 -33.51
C ASN A 367 -11.46 2.45 -33.49
N LYS A 368 -10.38 1.90 -32.94
CA LYS A 368 -10.21 0.44 -32.77
C LYS A 368 -9.90 0.09 -31.33
N ILE A 369 -10.48 -1.00 -30.84
CA ILE A 369 -10.08 -1.60 -29.56
C ILE A 369 -8.82 -2.42 -29.80
N VAL A 370 -7.73 -2.04 -29.12
CA VAL A 370 -6.43 -2.69 -29.17
C VAL A 370 -6.23 -3.53 -27.91
N CYS A 371 -6.02 -4.85 -28.08
CA CYS A 371 -5.77 -5.76 -26.96
C CYS A 371 -4.39 -5.51 -26.34
N LYS A 372 -4.34 -5.25 -25.06
CA LYS A 372 -3.07 -5.07 -24.30
C LYS A 372 -2.65 -6.35 -23.58
N LYS A 373 -3.62 -7.14 -23.13
CA LYS A 373 -3.33 -8.36 -22.36
C LYS A 373 -4.50 -9.35 -22.50
N VAL A 374 -4.26 -10.45 -23.22
CA VAL A 374 -5.26 -11.50 -23.46
C VAL A 374 -5.13 -12.62 -22.44
N PHE A 375 -6.25 -13.13 -21.94
CA PHE A 375 -6.39 -14.24 -20.99
C PHE A 375 -7.11 -15.41 -21.70
N LYS A 376 -6.35 -16.36 -22.20
CA LYS A 376 -6.87 -17.59 -22.83
C LYS A 376 -7.14 -18.64 -21.77
#